data_700a138a839f91ab58511a3f0bcc2d6d
#
_entry.id   700a138a839f91ab58511a3f0bcc2d6d
#
_cell.length_a   1.000
_cell.length_b   1.000
_cell.length_c   1.000
_cell.angle_alpha   90.00
_cell.angle_beta   90.00
_cell.angle_gamma   90.00
#
_symmetry.space_group_name_H-M   'P 1'
#
loop_
_entity.id
_entity.type
_entity.pdbx_description
1 polymer ?
#
loop_
_entity_poly.entity_id
_entity_poly.type
_entity_poly.pdbx_seq_one_letter_code
_entity_poly.pdbx_strand_id
1 'polypeptide(L)'
;MAQITAALVKDLRDKTGAGMMDAKKALVENDGNVEAAVDWLRAKGLSKAAKKSGRTAADGLVAAVVSDDGKTGSVVELNAETDFVARNETFQKALSDIAAIALTTEGTTEALASAGAPDGDGTVEDMIKRLVGTIGENMTLRRAAQVKADSVSAYIHSAEAPGMGKIGVLVGLNGSGDLAEAGKKV
;
A
#
# COMPACT_ATOMS: atom_id res chain seq x y z
N MET A 1 -16.77 4.00 34.63
CA MET A 1 -15.83 4.38 33.54
C MET A 1 -14.61 3.49 33.65
N ALA A 2 -14.27 2.76 32.60
CA ALA A 2 -13.05 1.94 32.57
C ALA A 2 -11.81 2.85 32.66
N GLN A 3 -10.82 2.41 33.43
CA GLN A 3 -9.59 3.17 33.60
C GLN A 3 -8.75 3.03 32.32
N ILE A 4 -8.63 4.11 31.53
CA ILE A 4 -7.82 4.13 30.32
C ILE A 4 -6.37 4.32 30.69
N THR A 5 -5.61 3.22 30.68
CA THR A 5 -4.20 3.20 31.03
C THR A 5 -3.33 3.54 29.81
N ALA A 6 -2.10 3.99 30.04
CA ALA A 6 -1.10 4.21 28.96
C ALA A 6 -0.80 2.92 28.17
N ALA A 7 -0.82 1.77 28.86
CA ALA A 7 -0.64 0.46 28.22
C ALA A 7 -1.76 0.14 27.23
N LEU A 8 -3.01 0.39 27.60
CA LEU A 8 -4.17 0.17 26.73
C LEU A 8 -4.13 1.09 25.50
N VAL A 9 -3.73 2.36 25.68
CA VAL A 9 -3.56 3.31 24.57
C VAL A 9 -2.46 2.85 23.63
N LYS A 10 -1.34 2.35 24.17
CA LYS A 10 -0.23 1.82 23.38
C LYS A 10 -0.68 0.57 22.60
N ASP A 11 -1.37 -0.38 23.22
CA ASP A 11 -1.87 -1.58 22.56
C ASP A 11 -2.81 -1.25 21.39
N LEU A 12 -3.76 -0.34 21.60
CA LEU A 12 -4.66 0.12 20.53
C LEU A 12 -3.91 0.82 19.39
N ARG A 13 -2.90 1.64 19.73
CA ARG A 13 -2.04 2.29 18.73
C ARG A 13 -1.26 1.26 17.92
N ASP A 14 -0.64 0.29 18.57
CA ASP A 14 0.17 -0.75 17.91
C ASP A 14 -0.71 -1.63 16.97
N LYS A 15 -1.96 -1.86 17.34
CA LYS A 15 -2.95 -2.59 16.49
C LYS A 15 -3.47 -1.79 15.31
N THR A 16 -3.62 -0.49 15.44
CA THR A 16 -4.35 0.34 14.45
C THR A 16 -3.46 1.31 13.67
N GLY A 17 -2.21 1.50 14.09
CA GLY A 17 -1.33 2.53 13.56
C GLY A 17 -1.79 3.97 13.87
N ALA A 18 -2.85 4.17 14.64
CA ALA A 18 -3.38 5.49 14.97
C ALA A 18 -2.42 6.32 15.81
N GLY A 19 -2.50 7.64 15.71
CA GLY A 19 -1.74 8.54 16.59
C GLY A 19 -2.14 8.38 18.05
N MET A 20 -1.21 8.59 18.99
CA MET A 20 -1.42 8.42 20.44
C MET A 20 -2.68 9.12 20.95
N MET A 21 -2.92 10.36 20.51
CA MET A 21 -4.07 11.14 20.94
C MET A 21 -5.39 10.61 20.35
N ASP A 22 -5.37 10.12 19.11
CA ASP A 22 -6.53 9.52 18.49
C ASP A 22 -6.88 8.19 19.16
N ALA A 23 -5.89 7.35 19.45
CA ALA A 23 -6.08 6.09 20.19
C ALA A 23 -6.64 6.34 21.60
N LYS A 24 -6.08 7.31 22.34
CA LYS A 24 -6.62 7.71 23.64
C LYS A 24 -8.05 8.19 23.54
N LYS A 25 -8.36 9.05 22.57
CA LYS A 25 -9.71 9.59 22.37
C LYS A 25 -10.70 8.47 22.01
N ALA A 26 -10.32 7.54 21.14
CA ALA A 26 -11.15 6.41 20.77
C ALA A 26 -11.53 5.56 22.01
N LEU A 27 -10.57 5.27 22.89
CA LEU A 27 -10.84 4.54 24.13
C LEU A 27 -11.77 5.31 25.09
N VAL A 28 -11.58 6.64 25.21
CA VAL A 28 -12.46 7.48 26.05
C VAL A 28 -13.91 7.45 25.53
N GLU A 29 -14.10 7.67 24.23
CA GLU A 29 -15.42 7.71 23.58
C GLU A 29 -16.15 6.35 23.58
N ASN A 30 -15.41 5.24 23.83
CA ASN A 30 -15.95 3.88 23.86
C ASN A 30 -15.74 3.20 25.21
N ASP A 31 -15.65 3.96 26.31
CA ASP A 31 -15.53 3.47 27.69
C ASP A 31 -14.45 2.38 27.90
N GLY A 32 -13.34 2.46 27.15
CA GLY A 32 -12.24 1.51 27.19
C GLY A 32 -12.46 0.21 26.42
N ASN A 33 -13.57 0.06 25.70
CA ASN A 33 -13.80 -1.07 24.82
C ASN A 33 -12.89 -0.98 23.58
N VAL A 34 -11.94 -1.90 23.48
CA VAL A 34 -10.91 -1.89 22.43
C VAL A 34 -11.51 -2.14 21.04
N GLU A 35 -12.45 -3.08 20.91
CA GLU A 35 -13.07 -3.40 19.61
C GLU A 35 -13.88 -2.22 19.08
N ALA A 36 -14.73 -1.63 19.91
CA ALA A 36 -15.48 -0.44 19.56
C ALA A 36 -14.56 0.76 19.26
N ALA A 37 -13.42 0.89 19.95
CA ALA A 37 -12.42 1.92 19.68
C ALA A 37 -11.71 1.71 18.32
N VAL A 38 -11.46 0.47 17.90
CA VAL A 38 -10.95 0.14 16.57
C VAL A 38 -11.94 0.60 15.50
N ASP A 39 -13.22 0.24 15.62
CA ASP A 39 -14.28 0.63 14.68
C ASP A 39 -14.45 2.16 14.63
N TRP A 40 -14.38 2.82 15.77
CA TRP A 40 -14.42 4.28 15.84
C TRP A 40 -13.23 4.94 15.12
N LEU A 41 -12.01 4.39 15.29
CA LEU A 41 -10.82 4.85 14.59
C LEU A 41 -10.92 4.63 13.08
N ARG A 42 -11.48 3.48 12.66
CA ARG A 42 -11.74 3.17 11.25
C ARG A 42 -12.68 4.20 10.63
N ALA A 43 -13.84 4.43 11.24
CA ALA A 43 -14.82 5.42 10.76
C ALA A 43 -14.23 6.83 10.69
N LYS A 44 -13.44 7.22 11.69
CA LYS A 44 -12.73 8.50 11.72
C LYS A 44 -11.66 8.60 10.63
N GLY A 45 -10.92 7.51 10.37
CA GLY A 45 -9.92 7.42 9.31
C GLY A 45 -10.56 7.60 7.92
N LEU A 46 -11.66 6.92 7.63
CA LEU A 46 -12.42 7.08 6.39
C LEU A 46 -12.94 8.51 6.21
N SER A 47 -13.45 9.15 7.28
CA SER A 47 -13.85 10.56 7.22
C SER A 47 -12.69 11.51 6.94
N LYS A 48 -11.50 11.24 7.50
CA LYS A 48 -10.28 12.02 7.18
C LYS A 48 -9.84 11.80 5.73
N ALA A 49 -9.89 10.57 5.23
CA ALA A 49 -9.54 10.24 3.84
C ALA A 49 -10.46 10.96 2.86
N ALA A 50 -11.77 10.94 3.09
CA ALA A 50 -12.75 11.64 2.25
C ALA A 50 -12.47 13.15 2.17
N LYS A 51 -12.07 13.79 3.28
CA LYS A 51 -11.72 15.22 3.30
C LYS A 51 -10.43 15.55 2.54
N LYS A 52 -9.58 14.55 2.29
CA LYS A 52 -8.28 14.71 1.63
C LYS A 52 -8.29 14.29 0.16
N SER A 53 -9.30 13.56 -0.29
CA SER A 53 -9.37 12.99 -1.65
C SER A 53 -9.24 14.01 -2.78
N GLY A 54 -9.57 15.28 -2.53
CA GLY A 54 -9.40 16.37 -3.49
C GLY A 54 -8.00 17.00 -3.55
N ARG A 55 -7.05 16.56 -2.70
CA ARG A 55 -5.69 17.10 -2.70
C ARG A 55 -4.85 16.42 -3.76
N THR A 56 -3.95 17.16 -4.40
CA THR A 56 -3.04 16.62 -5.40
C THR A 56 -2.05 15.66 -4.76
N ALA A 57 -2.01 14.42 -5.23
CA ALA A 57 -1.02 13.40 -4.89
C ALA A 57 -0.19 13.13 -6.14
N ALA A 58 0.97 13.78 -6.26
CA ALA A 58 1.84 13.72 -7.44
C ALA A 58 3.23 13.14 -7.13
N ASP A 59 3.55 12.95 -5.86
CA ASP A 59 4.74 12.25 -5.40
C ASP A 59 4.43 10.77 -5.12
N GLY A 60 5.32 10.05 -4.46
CA GLY A 60 5.14 8.65 -4.10
C GLY A 60 6.21 7.74 -4.72
N LEU A 61 5.86 6.47 -4.90
CA LEU A 61 6.75 5.44 -5.43
C LEU A 61 6.06 4.52 -6.44
N VAL A 62 6.89 3.91 -7.27
CA VAL A 62 6.55 2.75 -8.10
C VAL A 62 7.19 1.52 -7.48
N ALA A 63 6.45 0.42 -7.36
CA ALA A 63 6.98 -0.90 -7.04
C ALA A 63 6.87 -1.83 -8.25
N ALA A 64 7.87 -2.67 -8.46
CA ALA A 64 7.85 -3.73 -9.45
C ALA A 64 8.23 -5.07 -8.80
N VAL A 65 7.44 -6.10 -9.08
CA VAL A 65 7.60 -7.46 -8.54
C VAL A 65 7.49 -8.47 -9.67
N VAL A 66 8.29 -9.52 -9.62
CA VAL A 66 8.20 -10.67 -10.52
C VAL A 66 7.87 -11.91 -9.70
N SER A 67 7.00 -12.76 -10.23
CA SER A 67 6.63 -14.03 -9.62
C SER A 67 7.82 -14.99 -9.50
N ASP A 68 7.75 -15.93 -8.56
CA ASP A 68 8.85 -16.87 -8.30
C ASP A 68 9.23 -17.73 -9.53
N ASP A 69 8.25 -18.00 -10.42
CA ASP A 69 8.50 -18.72 -11.68
C ASP A 69 9.09 -17.84 -12.81
N GLY A 70 9.24 -16.53 -12.55
CA GLY A 70 9.79 -15.57 -13.48
C GLY A 70 8.89 -15.26 -14.69
N LYS A 71 7.62 -15.66 -14.69
CA LYS A 71 6.73 -15.57 -15.87
C LYS A 71 5.70 -14.46 -15.79
N THR A 72 5.46 -13.92 -14.61
CA THR A 72 4.52 -12.81 -14.40
C THR A 72 5.23 -11.70 -13.68
N GLY A 73 5.10 -10.46 -14.15
CA GLY A 73 5.56 -9.27 -13.44
C GLY A 73 4.43 -8.29 -13.26
N SER A 74 4.42 -7.58 -12.14
CA SER A 74 3.52 -6.47 -11.88
C SER A 74 4.31 -5.19 -11.58
N VAL A 75 3.77 -4.05 -12.00
CA VAL A 75 4.26 -2.71 -11.66
C VAL A 75 3.08 -1.88 -11.18
N VAL A 76 3.26 -1.20 -10.04
CA VAL A 76 2.21 -0.44 -9.37
C VAL A 76 2.76 0.92 -8.97
N GLU A 77 2.01 1.98 -9.25
CA GLU A 77 2.30 3.34 -8.79
C GLU A 77 1.28 3.77 -7.75
N LEU A 78 1.77 4.05 -6.54
CA LEU A 78 1.01 4.64 -5.45
C LEU A 78 1.53 6.04 -5.18
N ASN A 79 0.67 7.04 -5.37
CA ASN A 79 1.03 8.43 -5.19
C ASN A 79 0.63 8.93 -3.80
N ALA A 80 1.39 9.92 -3.30
CA ALA A 80 1.15 10.67 -2.08
C ALA A 80 1.34 12.17 -2.34
N GLU A 81 1.02 13.02 -1.35
CA GLU A 81 1.16 14.49 -1.50
C GLU A 81 2.64 14.92 -1.50
N THR A 82 3.51 14.23 -0.73
CA THR A 82 4.92 14.60 -0.54
C THR A 82 5.89 13.42 -0.67
N ASP A 83 7.15 13.71 -0.95
CA ASP A 83 8.26 12.75 -0.98
C ASP A 83 8.61 12.18 0.41
N PHE A 84 8.24 12.86 1.50
CA PHE A 84 8.43 12.34 2.85
C PHE A 84 7.66 11.04 3.08
N VAL A 85 6.46 10.92 2.51
CA VAL A 85 5.65 9.70 2.59
C VAL A 85 6.31 8.55 1.85
N ALA A 86 7.00 8.81 0.74
CA ALA A 86 7.75 7.79 0.01
C ALA A 86 8.80 7.06 0.88
N ARG A 87 9.32 7.71 1.92
CA ARG A 87 10.30 7.15 2.87
C ARG A 87 9.65 6.52 4.11
N ASN A 88 8.32 6.59 4.22
CA ASN A 88 7.59 6.03 5.36
C ASN A 88 7.46 4.51 5.21
N GLU A 89 7.93 3.75 6.20
CA GLU A 89 7.92 2.27 6.19
C GLU A 89 6.51 1.69 6.03
N THR A 90 5.49 2.32 6.62
CA THR A 90 4.10 1.86 6.48
C THR A 90 3.59 2.04 5.05
N PHE A 91 3.95 3.15 4.39
CA PHE A 91 3.65 3.39 2.98
C PHE A 91 4.35 2.37 2.08
N GLN A 92 5.67 2.16 2.30
CA GLN A 92 6.46 1.22 1.51
C GLN A 92 5.94 -0.22 1.67
N LYS A 93 5.60 -0.62 2.90
CA LYS A 93 4.99 -1.93 3.14
C LYS A 93 3.66 -2.07 2.41
N ALA A 94 2.78 -1.08 2.49
CA ALA A 94 1.51 -1.10 1.79
C ALA A 94 1.70 -1.22 0.26
N LEU A 95 2.63 -0.46 -0.32
CA LEU A 95 2.93 -0.53 -1.75
C LEU A 95 3.50 -1.90 -2.15
N SER A 96 4.36 -2.50 -1.32
CA SER A 96 4.87 -3.87 -1.53
C SER A 96 3.74 -4.90 -1.56
N ASP A 97 2.86 -4.84 -0.57
CA ASP A 97 1.72 -5.73 -0.44
C ASP A 97 0.77 -5.58 -1.66
N ILE A 98 0.49 -4.35 -2.09
CA ILE A 98 -0.35 -4.06 -3.27
C ILE A 98 0.31 -4.59 -4.55
N ALA A 99 1.62 -4.42 -4.72
CA ALA A 99 2.35 -4.92 -5.89
C ALA A 99 2.35 -6.47 -5.94
N ALA A 100 2.42 -7.14 -4.80
CA ALA A 100 2.30 -8.61 -4.72
C ALA A 100 0.89 -9.08 -5.12
N ILE A 101 -0.18 -8.38 -4.68
CA ILE A 101 -1.56 -8.66 -5.08
C ILE A 101 -1.73 -8.49 -6.60
N ALA A 102 -1.08 -7.47 -7.19
CA ALA A 102 -1.15 -7.21 -8.61
C ALA A 102 -0.61 -8.34 -9.49
N LEU A 103 0.22 -9.26 -8.97
CA LEU A 103 0.63 -10.47 -9.67
C LEU A 103 -0.53 -11.44 -9.95
N THR A 104 -1.58 -11.40 -9.13
CA THR A 104 -2.72 -12.33 -9.18
C THR A 104 -3.99 -11.72 -9.74
N THR A 105 -3.98 -10.42 -10.05
CA THR A 105 -5.10 -9.69 -10.64
C THR A 105 -5.00 -9.60 -12.15
N GLU A 106 -5.99 -8.97 -12.82
CA GLU A 106 -6.00 -8.79 -14.28
C GLU A 106 -5.04 -7.69 -14.77
N GLY A 107 -4.22 -7.10 -13.88
CA GLY A 107 -3.23 -6.08 -14.24
C GLY A 107 -3.81 -4.69 -14.51
N THR A 108 -5.11 -4.47 -14.25
CA THR A 108 -5.73 -3.15 -14.32
C THR A 108 -5.79 -2.48 -12.96
N THR A 109 -5.82 -1.16 -12.94
CA THR A 109 -5.93 -0.38 -11.70
C THR A 109 -7.24 -0.67 -10.98
N GLU A 110 -8.34 -0.82 -11.72
CA GLU A 110 -9.68 -1.09 -11.22
C GLU A 110 -9.78 -2.48 -10.58
N ALA A 111 -9.24 -3.51 -11.25
CA ALA A 111 -9.20 -4.87 -10.72
C ALA A 111 -8.36 -4.93 -9.44
N LEU A 112 -7.22 -4.25 -9.42
CA LEU A 112 -6.34 -4.18 -8.26
C LEU A 112 -7.00 -3.43 -7.09
N ALA A 113 -7.65 -2.29 -7.35
CA ALA A 113 -8.35 -1.53 -6.31
C ALA A 113 -9.46 -2.34 -5.62
N SER A 114 -10.14 -3.20 -6.40
CA SER A 114 -11.25 -4.06 -5.93
C SER A 114 -10.77 -5.39 -5.34
N ALA A 115 -9.49 -5.75 -5.48
CA ALA A 115 -8.93 -6.96 -4.91
C ALA A 115 -8.96 -6.92 -3.37
N GLY A 116 -9.04 -8.10 -2.73
CA GLY A 116 -9.00 -8.20 -1.28
C GLY A 116 -7.69 -7.65 -0.69
N ALA A 117 -7.79 -6.88 0.37
CA ALA A 117 -6.61 -6.40 1.09
C ALA A 117 -5.87 -7.56 1.79
N PRO A 118 -4.53 -7.49 1.95
CA PRO A 118 -3.74 -8.59 2.51
C PRO A 118 -4.01 -8.85 3.98
N ASP A 119 -4.55 -7.87 4.70
CA ASP A 119 -4.99 -7.97 6.10
C ASP A 119 -6.38 -8.60 6.25
N GLY A 120 -7.06 -8.93 5.14
CA GLY A 120 -8.40 -9.48 5.11
C GLY A 120 -9.50 -8.45 5.42
N ASP A 121 -9.16 -7.17 5.54
CA ASP A 121 -10.08 -6.10 5.91
C ASP A 121 -10.46 -5.22 4.71
N GLY A 122 -11.44 -5.69 3.94
CA GLY A 122 -11.97 -4.99 2.78
C GLY A 122 -11.09 -5.15 1.54
N THR A 123 -11.05 -4.11 0.72
CA THR A 123 -10.34 -4.06 -0.55
C THR A 123 -9.01 -3.30 -0.43
N VAL A 124 -8.17 -3.38 -1.48
CA VAL A 124 -6.97 -2.54 -1.62
C VAL A 124 -7.34 -1.05 -1.56
N GLU A 125 -8.46 -0.65 -2.17
CA GLU A 125 -8.94 0.73 -2.06
C GLU A 125 -9.26 1.13 -0.62
N ASP A 126 -9.89 0.24 0.15
CA ASP A 126 -10.17 0.48 1.57
C ASP A 126 -8.90 0.53 2.41
N MET A 127 -7.92 -0.32 2.11
CA MET A 127 -6.59 -0.27 2.72
C MET A 127 -5.91 1.08 2.49
N ILE A 128 -5.95 1.61 1.26
CA ILE A 128 -5.39 2.93 0.94
C ILE A 128 -6.13 4.04 1.72
N LYS A 129 -7.46 3.98 1.83
CA LYS A 129 -8.23 4.94 2.65
C LYS A 129 -7.82 4.90 4.12
N ARG A 130 -7.59 3.70 4.68
CA ARG A 130 -7.06 3.55 6.05
C ARG A 130 -5.67 4.17 6.19
N LEU A 131 -4.81 3.94 5.20
CA LEU A 131 -3.46 4.50 5.15
C LEU A 131 -3.48 6.04 5.12
N VAL A 132 -4.36 6.64 4.32
CA VAL A 132 -4.62 8.10 4.31
C VAL A 132 -5.03 8.60 5.70
N GLY A 133 -5.91 7.87 6.38
CA GLY A 133 -6.35 8.20 7.74
C GLY A 133 -5.21 8.16 8.76
N THR A 134 -4.26 7.25 8.60
CA THR A 134 -3.13 7.02 9.51
C THR A 134 -1.97 7.98 9.24
N ILE A 135 -1.50 8.04 8.00
CA ILE A 135 -0.33 8.88 7.60
C ILE A 135 -0.73 10.36 7.52
N GLY A 136 -1.96 10.63 7.09
CA GLY A 136 -2.48 11.99 7.08
C GLY A 136 -2.27 12.76 5.78
N GLU A 137 -1.84 12.12 4.70
CA GLU A 137 -1.78 12.67 3.36
C GLU A 137 -2.75 11.95 2.42
N ASN A 138 -3.19 12.62 1.35
CA ASN A 138 -3.93 11.97 0.27
C ASN A 138 -3.03 10.96 -0.43
N MET A 139 -3.59 9.79 -0.76
CA MET A 139 -2.91 8.76 -1.53
C MET A 139 -3.83 8.23 -2.61
N THR A 140 -3.23 7.89 -3.75
CA THR A 140 -3.98 7.42 -4.92
C THR A 140 -3.25 6.27 -5.58
N LEU A 141 -3.94 5.14 -5.76
CA LEU A 141 -3.51 4.09 -6.67
C LEU A 141 -3.61 4.65 -8.09
N ARG A 142 -2.49 5.12 -8.61
CA ARG A 142 -2.46 5.91 -9.85
C ARG A 142 -2.61 5.03 -11.08
N ARG A 143 -1.87 3.93 -11.11
CA ARG A 143 -1.89 2.94 -12.19
C ARG A 143 -1.25 1.63 -11.74
N ALA A 144 -1.66 0.57 -12.42
CA ALA A 144 -1.05 -0.75 -12.33
C ALA A 144 -0.95 -1.37 -13.72
N ALA A 145 0.04 -2.23 -13.91
CA ALA A 145 0.16 -3.04 -15.12
C ALA A 145 0.76 -4.40 -14.77
N GLN A 146 0.44 -5.40 -15.59
CA GLN A 146 0.98 -6.75 -15.48
C GLN A 146 1.54 -7.18 -16.83
N VAL A 147 2.66 -7.89 -16.81
CA VAL A 147 3.26 -8.52 -17.99
C VAL A 147 3.35 -10.03 -17.73
N LYS A 148 2.96 -10.82 -18.71
CA LYS A 148 3.12 -12.29 -18.73
C LYS A 148 3.92 -12.70 -19.96
N ALA A 149 4.98 -13.49 -19.75
CA ALA A 149 5.86 -13.96 -20.82
C ALA A 149 6.59 -15.23 -20.39
N ASP A 150 7.38 -15.84 -21.28
CA ASP A 150 8.24 -16.98 -20.92
C ASP A 150 9.29 -16.57 -19.87
N SER A 151 9.74 -15.32 -19.90
CA SER A 151 10.57 -14.71 -18.85
C SER A 151 10.22 -13.22 -18.70
N VAL A 152 10.05 -12.78 -17.46
CA VAL A 152 9.82 -11.37 -17.12
C VAL A 152 10.97 -10.87 -16.25
N SER A 153 11.50 -9.71 -16.58
CA SER A 153 12.51 -8.97 -15.79
C SER A 153 11.92 -7.66 -15.32
N ALA A 154 12.32 -7.22 -14.13
CA ALA A 154 11.94 -5.93 -13.58
C ALA A 154 13.18 -5.06 -13.33
N TYR A 155 13.04 -3.76 -13.55
CA TYR A 155 14.06 -2.76 -13.24
C TYR A 155 13.43 -1.59 -12.50
N ILE A 156 14.08 -1.14 -11.45
CA ILE A 156 13.72 0.07 -10.69
C ILE A 156 14.83 1.10 -10.83
N HIS A 157 14.45 2.28 -11.31
CA HIS A 157 15.36 3.42 -11.37
C HIS A 157 15.12 4.37 -10.19
N SER A 158 16.22 4.97 -9.68
CA SER A 158 16.20 5.80 -8.47
C SER A 158 15.53 5.07 -7.30
N ALA A 159 16.09 3.91 -6.96
CA ALA A 159 15.58 3.06 -5.90
C ALA A 159 15.64 3.78 -4.53
N GLU A 160 14.50 3.80 -3.83
CA GLU A 160 14.36 4.33 -2.46
C GLU A 160 14.28 3.18 -1.43
N ALA A 161 13.78 2.01 -1.88
CA ALA A 161 13.71 0.79 -1.09
C ALA A 161 13.81 -0.43 -2.02
N PRO A 162 14.02 -1.67 -1.51
CA PRO A 162 14.05 -2.87 -2.32
C PRO A 162 12.80 -3.01 -3.20
N GLY A 163 12.98 -3.10 -4.52
CA GLY A 163 11.88 -3.21 -5.49
C GLY A 163 11.02 -1.97 -5.66
N MET A 164 11.41 -0.82 -5.11
CA MET A 164 10.65 0.44 -5.17
C MET A 164 11.54 1.63 -5.48
N GLY A 165 11.00 2.55 -6.30
CA GLY A 165 11.70 3.79 -6.67
C GLY A 165 10.80 4.73 -7.45
N LYS A 166 11.42 5.62 -8.21
CA LYS A 166 10.67 6.65 -8.97
C LYS A 166 10.19 6.17 -10.34
N ILE A 167 10.87 5.19 -10.93
CA ILE A 167 10.50 4.60 -12.23
C ILE A 167 10.61 3.08 -12.11
N GLY A 168 9.59 2.37 -12.55
CA GLY A 168 9.57 0.92 -12.66
C GLY A 168 9.36 0.47 -14.11
N VAL A 169 10.12 -0.52 -14.53
CA VAL A 169 10.05 -1.11 -15.87
C VAL A 169 9.87 -2.61 -15.76
N LEU A 170 8.98 -3.17 -16.58
CA LEU A 170 8.85 -4.61 -16.80
C LEU A 170 9.20 -4.93 -18.24
N VAL A 171 10.01 -5.96 -18.43
CA VAL A 171 10.35 -6.48 -19.75
C VAL A 171 9.94 -7.95 -19.81
N GLY A 172 9.01 -8.28 -20.71
CA GLY A 172 8.59 -9.65 -20.99
C GLY A 172 9.20 -10.15 -22.30
N LEU A 173 9.86 -11.30 -22.26
CA LEU A 173 10.47 -11.94 -23.44
C LEU A 173 9.85 -13.33 -23.65
N ASN A 174 9.55 -13.64 -24.92
CA ASN A 174 9.10 -14.96 -25.33
C ASN A 174 10.11 -15.57 -26.31
N GLY A 175 10.40 -16.86 -26.17
CA GLY A 175 11.31 -17.55 -27.07
C GLY A 175 12.16 -18.62 -26.37
N SER A 176 13.31 -18.93 -26.97
CA SER A 176 14.27 -19.92 -26.45
C SER A 176 15.63 -19.26 -26.14
N GLY A 177 16.37 -19.86 -25.22
CA GLY A 177 17.66 -19.34 -24.76
C GLY A 177 17.60 -18.76 -23.35
N ASP A 178 18.64 -18.03 -22.95
CA ASP A 178 18.69 -17.38 -21.65
C ASP A 178 17.95 -16.03 -21.69
N LEU A 179 16.62 -16.13 -21.61
CA LEU A 179 15.74 -14.95 -21.65
C LEU A 179 15.88 -14.08 -20.40
N ALA A 180 16.23 -14.68 -19.26
CA ALA A 180 16.40 -13.94 -18.00
C ALA A 180 17.62 -13.00 -18.09
N GLU A 181 18.74 -13.49 -18.67
CA GLU A 181 19.92 -12.67 -18.89
C GLU A 181 19.68 -11.60 -19.98
N ALA A 182 18.93 -11.95 -21.03
CA ALA A 182 18.57 -10.99 -22.07
C ALA A 182 17.69 -9.86 -21.53
N GLY A 183 16.70 -10.17 -20.71
CA GLY A 183 15.79 -9.20 -20.12
C GLY A 183 16.45 -8.17 -19.19
N LYS A 184 17.61 -8.50 -18.61
CA LYS A 184 18.41 -7.57 -17.81
C LYS A 184 19.20 -6.55 -18.64
N LYS A 185 19.37 -6.81 -19.94
CA LYS A 185 20.14 -5.96 -20.86
C LYS A 185 19.29 -4.97 -21.64
N VAL A 186 17.99 -5.12 -21.60
CA VAL A 186 17.01 -4.24 -22.23
C VAL A 186 16.64 -3.11 -21.28
#